data_a076706b955614fedcc450e46e338c1c
#
_entry.id   a076706b955614fedcc450e46e338c1c
#
_cell.length_a   1.000
_cell.length_b   1.000
_cell.length_c   1.000
_cell.angle_alpha   90.00
_cell.angle_beta   90.00
_cell.angle_gamma   90.00
#
_symmetry.space_group_name_H-M   'P 1'
#
loop_
_entity.id
_entity.type
_entity.pdbx_description
1 polymer ?
#
loop_
_entity_poly.entity_id
_entity_poly.type
_entity_poly.pdbx_seq_one_letter_code
_entity_poly.pdbx_strand_id
1 'polypeptide(L)'
;MFGYDVGVSGGVTSMDPFLEKFFPVVYRNTKNKNLNSNYCKYDNQGLQLFTSSLYLAGLTATFFASYTTRRLGRRLTMLIAGCFFILGVILNAAAQDLAMLIIGRILLGCGVGFANQAVPLFLSEIAPTRIRGGLNILFQLNVTIGILFANLVNYGTAK
;
A
#
# COMPACT_ATOMS: atom_id res chain seq x y z
N MET A 1 -9.85 -0.80 -2.69
CA MET A 1 -8.88 0.29 -2.43
C MET A 1 -7.51 -0.23 -2.00
N PHE A 2 -7.40 -1.10 -1.00
CA PHE A 2 -6.10 -1.66 -0.55
C PHE A 2 -5.30 -2.33 -1.67
N GLY A 3 -5.91 -3.25 -2.43
CA GLY A 3 -5.23 -3.90 -3.56
C GLY A 3 -4.76 -2.94 -4.64
N TYR A 4 -5.53 -1.88 -4.89
CA TYR A 4 -5.14 -0.82 -5.83
C TYR A 4 -3.88 -0.08 -5.38
N ASP A 5 -3.78 0.28 -4.11
CA ASP A 5 -2.61 0.99 -3.57
C ASP A 5 -1.33 0.15 -3.63
N VAL A 6 -1.43 -1.15 -3.32
CA VAL A 6 -0.31 -2.09 -3.47
C VAL A 6 0.13 -2.21 -4.93
N GLY A 7 -0.83 -2.33 -5.86
CA GLY A 7 -0.54 -2.42 -7.28
C GLY A 7 0.07 -1.14 -7.85
N VAL A 8 -0.46 0.02 -7.48
CA VAL A 8 0.08 1.32 -7.90
C VAL A 8 1.49 1.53 -7.36
N SER A 9 1.75 1.17 -6.10
CA SER A 9 3.08 1.35 -5.51
C SER A 9 4.15 0.54 -6.25
N GLY A 10 3.82 -0.67 -6.71
CA GLY A 10 4.73 -1.48 -7.53
C GLY A 10 4.99 -0.88 -8.91
N GLY A 11 3.95 -0.33 -9.56
CA GLY A 11 4.08 0.25 -10.90
C GLY A 11 4.71 1.63 -10.93
N VAL A 12 4.36 2.50 -9.99
CA VAL A 12 4.88 3.88 -9.91
C VAL A 12 6.39 3.91 -9.68
N THR A 13 6.93 2.96 -8.92
CA THR A 13 8.39 2.84 -8.73
C THR A 13 9.16 2.57 -10.02
N SER A 14 8.49 2.10 -11.06
CA SER A 14 9.08 1.83 -12.39
C SER A 14 8.89 2.97 -13.38
N MET A 15 8.12 4.01 -13.05
CA MET A 15 7.82 5.11 -13.96
C MET A 15 8.93 6.18 -13.97
N ASP A 16 9.39 6.52 -15.17
CA ASP A 16 10.44 7.53 -15.39
C ASP A 16 10.14 8.90 -14.74
N PRO A 17 8.93 9.49 -14.84
CA PRO A 17 8.62 10.78 -14.25
C PRO A 17 8.69 10.78 -12.71
N PHE A 18 8.34 9.67 -12.08
CA PHE A 18 8.41 9.50 -10.63
C PHE A 18 9.86 9.39 -10.16
N LEU A 19 10.68 8.61 -10.87
CA LEU A 19 12.09 8.43 -10.57
C LEU A 19 12.88 9.73 -10.78
N GLU A 20 12.55 10.50 -11.82
CA GLU A 20 13.19 11.78 -12.08
C GLU A 20 12.93 12.81 -10.98
N LYS A 21 11.68 12.89 -10.48
CA LYS A 21 11.29 13.87 -9.48
C LYS A 21 11.77 13.53 -8.07
N PHE A 22 11.66 12.27 -7.64
CA PHE A 22 11.92 11.87 -6.28
C PHE A 22 13.24 11.09 -6.09
N PHE A 23 13.74 10.45 -7.15
CA PHE A 23 14.94 9.61 -7.11
C PHE A 23 15.86 9.86 -8.34
N PRO A 24 16.44 11.07 -8.47
CA PRO A 24 17.25 11.42 -9.65
C PRO A 24 18.47 10.50 -9.83
N VAL A 25 18.99 9.92 -8.76
CA VAL A 25 20.13 8.98 -8.81
C VAL A 25 19.73 7.68 -9.49
N VAL A 26 18.53 7.13 -9.15
CA VAL A 26 18.01 5.90 -9.76
C VAL A 26 17.70 6.13 -11.24
N TYR A 27 17.09 7.28 -11.56
CA TYR A 27 16.80 7.67 -12.94
C TYR A 27 18.07 7.75 -13.79
N ARG A 28 19.13 8.38 -13.27
CA ARG A 28 20.43 8.47 -13.94
C ARG A 28 21.07 7.10 -14.15
N ASN A 29 20.99 6.20 -13.17
CA ASN A 29 21.49 4.84 -13.26
C ASN A 29 20.70 3.98 -14.24
N THR A 30 19.40 4.19 -14.33
CA THR A 30 18.51 3.47 -15.27
C THR A 30 18.82 3.86 -16.72
N LYS A 31 19.15 5.14 -16.99
CA LYS A 31 19.56 5.62 -18.31
C LYS A 31 21.00 5.27 -18.70
N ASN A 32 21.90 5.08 -17.73
CA ASN A 32 23.28 4.66 -18.01
C ASN A 32 23.30 3.19 -18.44
N LYS A 33 23.38 2.95 -19.75
CA LYS A 33 23.42 1.63 -20.40
C LYS A 33 24.62 0.73 -20.01
N ASN A 34 25.54 1.21 -19.17
CA ASN A 34 26.77 0.52 -18.78
C ASN A 34 26.60 -0.46 -17.61
N LEU A 35 25.42 -0.56 -17.00
CA LEU A 35 25.14 -1.51 -15.92
C LEU A 35 24.51 -2.77 -16.52
N ASN A 36 25.31 -3.82 -16.67
CA ASN A 36 24.93 -5.11 -17.25
C ASN A 36 23.96 -5.94 -16.39
N SER A 37 23.45 -5.40 -15.27
CA SER A 37 22.56 -6.12 -14.37
C SER A 37 21.32 -5.27 -14.03
N ASN A 38 20.12 -5.85 -14.23
CA ASN A 38 18.87 -5.21 -13.85
C ASN A 38 18.75 -4.98 -12.33
N TYR A 39 19.48 -5.72 -11.52
CA TYR A 39 19.55 -5.55 -10.06
C TYR A 39 20.22 -4.24 -9.63
N CYS A 40 21.24 -3.79 -10.35
CA CYS A 40 21.96 -2.56 -10.01
C CYS A 40 21.20 -1.28 -10.41
N LYS A 41 20.19 -1.36 -11.27
CA LYS A 41 19.40 -0.20 -11.70
C LYS A 41 18.53 0.38 -10.58
N TYR A 42 18.02 -0.46 -9.70
CA TYR A 42 17.10 -0.11 -8.62
C TYR A 42 17.73 -0.18 -7.23
N ASP A 43 19.05 -0.29 -7.14
CA ASP A 43 19.78 -0.35 -5.87
C ASP A 43 19.91 1.05 -5.26
N ASN A 44 18.82 1.53 -4.67
CA ASN A 44 18.79 2.76 -3.89
C ASN A 44 18.06 2.51 -2.56
N GLN A 45 18.76 2.80 -1.47
CA GLN A 45 18.22 2.68 -0.11
C GLN A 45 16.91 3.50 0.06
N GLY A 46 16.81 4.68 -0.58
CA GLY A 46 15.62 5.52 -0.54
C GLY A 46 14.40 4.86 -1.19
N LEU A 47 14.58 4.18 -2.32
CA LEU A 47 13.50 3.48 -3.02
C LEU A 47 13.05 2.23 -2.24
N GLN A 48 13.99 1.49 -1.67
CA GLN A 48 13.69 0.37 -0.78
C GLN A 48 12.95 0.83 0.48
N LEU A 49 13.39 1.92 1.09
CA LEU A 49 12.75 2.51 2.26
C LEU A 49 11.32 2.97 1.94
N PHE A 50 11.12 3.56 0.78
CA PHE A 50 9.79 3.97 0.29
C PHE A 50 8.84 2.79 0.15
N THR A 51 9.26 1.70 -0.49
CA THR A 51 8.42 0.51 -0.67
C THR A 51 8.21 -0.26 0.63
N SER A 52 9.24 -0.38 1.46
CA SER A 52 9.18 -1.13 2.73
C SER A 52 8.43 -0.38 3.83
N SER A 53 8.39 0.96 3.79
CA SER A 53 7.73 1.78 4.82
C SER A 53 6.24 1.46 4.96
N LEU A 54 5.56 1.18 3.86
CA LEU A 54 4.15 0.78 3.86
C LEU A 54 3.92 -0.51 4.65
N TYR A 55 4.75 -1.53 4.39
CA TYR A 55 4.62 -2.84 5.03
C TYR A 55 5.02 -2.79 6.50
N LEU A 56 6.09 -2.06 6.82
CA LEU A 56 6.57 -1.89 8.19
C LEU A 56 5.54 -1.15 9.05
N ALA A 57 4.96 -0.07 8.51
CA ALA A 57 3.88 0.66 9.14
C ALA A 57 2.63 -0.19 9.32
N GLY A 58 2.27 -0.99 8.30
CA GLY A 58 1.16 -1.95 8.40
C GLY A 58 1.36 -2.97 9.50
N LEU A 59 2.57 -3.53 9.62
CA LEU A 59 2.91 -4.51 10.64
C LEU A 59 2.81 -3.90 12.05
N THR A 60 3.39 -2.73 12.29
CA THR A 60 3.27 -2.05 13.58
C THR A 60 1.83 -1.68 13.91
N ALA A 61 1.09 -1.20 12.92
CA ALA A 61 -0.32 -0.83 13.07
C ALA A 61 -1.22 -2.02 13.42
N THR A 62 -0.93 -3.24 12.96
CA THR A 62 -1.74 -4.42 13.31
C THR A 62 -1.71 -4.74 14.79
N PHE A 63 -0.60 -4.50 15.49
CA PHE A 63 -0.53 -4.67 16.94
C PHE A 63 -1.46 -3.68 17.67
N PHE A 64 -1.43 -2.41 17.28
CA PHE A 64 -2.33 -1.40 17.81
C PHE A 64 -3.79 -1.66 17.43
N ALA A 65 -4.02 -2.13 16.21
CA ALA A 65 -5.36 -2.48 15.73
C ALA A 65 -5.98 -3.60 16.56
N SER A 66 -5.21 -4.62 16.94
CA SER A 66 -5.70 -5.70 17.80
C SER A 66 -6.19 -5.18 19.14
N TYR A 67 -5.43 -4.29 19.78
CA TYR A 67 -5.82 -3.67 21.04
C TYR A 67 -7.05 -2.78 20.87
N THR A 68 -7.08 -1.95 19.84
CA THR A 68 -8.17 -1.02 19.54
C THR A 68 -9.48 -1.77 19.23
N THR A 69 -9.40 -2.84 18.45
CA THR A 69 -10.56 -3.68 18.10
C THR A 69 -11.20 -4.32 19.31
N ARG A 70 -10.40 -4.70 20.32
CA ARG A 70 -10.91 -5.25 21.58
C ARG A 70 -11.62 -4.21 22.44
N ARG A 71 -11.11 -2.96 22.47
CA ARG A 71 -11.61 -1.87 23.32
C ARG A 71 -12.79 -1.11 22.71
N LEU A 72 -12.64 -0.70 21.45
CA LEU A 72 -13.56 0.18 20.73
C LEU A 72 -14.57 -0.56 19.86
N GLY A 73 -14.33 -1.84 19.60
CA GLY A 73 -15.20 -2.65 18.73
C GLY A 73 -14.85 -2.51 17.24
N ARG A 74 -15.40 -3.44 16.44
CA ARG A 74 -15.03 -3.62 15.03
C ARG A 74 -15.42 -2.45 14.15
N ARG A 75 -16.61 -1.86 14.38
CA ARG A 75 -17.13 -0.75 13.57
C ARG A 75 -16.25 0.49 13.66
N LEU A 76 -15.89 0.89 14.88
CA LEU A 76 -15.03 2.07 15.10
C LEU A 76 -13.63 1.84 14.54
N THR A 77 -13.08 0.63 14.69
CA THR A 77 -11.76 0.30 14.12
C THR A 77 -11.76 0.41 12.60
N MET A 78 -12.84 -0.03 11.92
CA MET A 78 -12.96 0.12 10.46
C MET A 78 -13.08 1.60 10.03
N LEU A 79 -13.82 2.42 10.79
CA LEU A 79 -13.92 3.86 10.51
C LEU A 79 -12.56 4.55 10.68
N ILE A 80 -11.84 4.24 11.74
CA ILE A 80 -10.48 4.74 11.99
C ILE A 80 -9.55 4.33 10.84
N ALA A 81 -9.59 3.07 10.40
CA ALA A 81 -8.82 2.60 9.25
C ALA A 81 -9.14 3.41 7.98
N GLY A 82 -10.42 3.66 7.72
CA GLY A 82 -10.87 4.48 6.59
C GLY A 82 -10.36 5.91 6.65
N CYS A 83 -10.40 6.54 7.83
CA CYS A 83 -9.87 7.89 8.02
C CYS A 83 -8.35 7.97 7.76
N PHE A 84 -7.57 7.04 8.31
CA PHE A 84 -6.13 6.97 8.05
C PHE A 84 -5.83 6.74 6.58
N PHE A 85 -6.62 5.90 5.91
CA PHE A 85 -6.46 5.63 4.48
C PHE A 85 -6.72 6.88 3.63
N ILE A 86 -7.81 7.62 3.90
CA ILE A 86 -8.16 8.85 3.17
C ILE A 86 -7.09 9.91 3.39
N LEU A 87 -6.66 10.14 4.64
CA LEU A 87 -5.59 11.09 4.95
C LEU A 87 -4.29 10.72 4.25
N GLY A 88 -3.92 9.44 4.26
CA GLY A 88 -2.74 8.95 3.56
C GLY A 88 -2.79 9.18 2.06
N VAL A 89 -3.95 8.94 1.42
CA VAL A 89 -4.14 9.19 -0.02
C VAL A 89 -4.02 10.69 -0.34
N ILE A 90 -4.64 11.56 0.45
CA ILE A 90 -4.56 13.02 0.25
C ILE A 90 -3.11 13.50 0.36
N LEU A 91 -2.37 13.05 1.39
CA LEU A 91 -0.96 13.42 1.56
C LEU A 91 -0.08 12.90 0.43
N ASN A 92 -0.30 11.67 -0.05
CA ASN A 92 0.43 11.15 -1.20
C ASN A 92 0.12 11.91 -2.50
N ALA A 93 -1.15 12.30 -2.71
CA ALA A 93 -1.54 13.08 -3.89
C ALA A 93 -0.97 14.50 -3.86
N ALA A 94 -0.86 15.10 -2.67
CA ALA A 94 -0.31 16.45 -2.49
C ALA A 94 1.22 16.45 -2.28
N ALA A 95 1.89 15.30 -2.32
CA ALA A 95 3.32 15.19 -2.03
C ALA A 95 4.18 15.92 -3.06
N GLN A 96 4.92 16.92 -2.59
CA GLN A 96 5.94 17.64 -3.36
C GLN A 96 7.36 17.17 -2.98
N ASP A 97 7.52 16.75 -1.73
CA ASP A 97 8.78 16.29 -1.18
C ASP A 97 8.76 14.79 -0.85
N LEU A 98 9.93 14.16 -0.89
CA LEU A 98 10.11 12.75 -0.53
C LEU A 98 9.66 12.46 0.91
N ALA A 99 9.93 13.38 1.85
CA ALA A 99 9.53 13.23 3.26
C ALA A 99 8.00 13.17 3.40
N MET A 100 7.27 14.03 2.71
CA MET A 100 5.80 14.06 2.70
C MET A 100 5.23 12.77 2.09
N LEU A 101 5.87 12.26 1.04
CA LEU A 101 5.51 11.00 0.40
C LEU A 101 5.67 9.81 1.36
N ILE A 102 6.77 9.75 2.12
CA ILE A 102 7.02 8.69 3.11
C ILE A 102 5.99 8.76 4.25
N ILE A 103 5.68 9.95 4.76
CA ILE A 103 4.65 10.13 5.81
C ILE A 103 3.28 9.66 5.31
N GLY A 104 2.91 10.01 4.09
CA GLY A 104 1.68 9.55 3.45
C GLY A 104 1.64 8.02 3.34
N ARG A 105 2.76 7.37 3.03
CA ARG A 105 2.89 5.91 2.99
C ARG A 105 2.76 5.26 4.37
N ILE A 106 3.32 5.85 5.39
CA ILE A 106 3.17 5.35 6.77
C ILE A 106 1.70 5.41 7.20
N LEU A 107 1.00 6.51 6.90
CA LEU A 107 -0.44 6.64 7.19
C LEU A 107 -1.29 5.63 6.42
N LEU A 108 -1.00 5.42 5.13
CA LEU A 108 -1.64 4.37 4.33
C LEU A 108 -1.38 2.98 4.92
N GLY A 109 -0.13 2.69 5.31
CA GLY A 109 0.24 1.44 5.95
C GLY A 109 -0.52 1.21 7.25
N CYS A 110 -0.69 2.25 8.08
CA CYS A 110 -1.52 2.19 9.27
C CYS A 110 -2.98 1.84 8.93
N GLY A 111 -3.58 2.54 7.97
CA GLY A 111 -4.94 2.27 7.52
C GLY A 111 -5.13 0.83 7.03
N VAL A 112 -4.18 0.34 6.25
CA VAL A 112 -4.14 -1.04 5.76
C VAL A 112 -4.00 -2.05 6.91
N GLY A 113 -3.11 -1.79 7.87
CA GLY A 113 -2.92 -2.67 9.04
C GLY A 113 -4.19 -2.80 9.88
N PHE A 114 -4.87 -1.69 10.15
CA PHE A 114 -6.15 -1.69 10.84
C PHE A 114 -7.25 -2.42 10.04
N ALA A 115 -7.34 -2.20 8.73
CA ALA A 115 -8.32 -2.85 7.89
C ALA A 115 -8.09 -4.36 7.78
N ASN A 116 -6.85 -4.81 7.57
CA ASN A 116 -6.50 -6.22 7.47
C ASN A 116 -6.80 -7.00 8.75
N GLN A 117 -6.73 -6.36 9.91
CA GLN A 117 -7.10 -6.98 11.17
C GLN A 117 -8.62 -7.00 11.40
N ALA A 118 -9.29 -5.88 11.14
CA ALA A 118 -10.69 -5.71 11.48
C ALA A 118 -11.65 -6.37 10.50
N VAL A 119 -11.37 -6.32 9.18
CA VAL A 119 -12.32 -6.78 8.14
C VAL A 119 -12.50 -8.29 8.13
N PRO A 120 -11.43 -9.13 8.09
CA PRO A 120 -11.60 -10.59 8.14
C PRO A 120 -12.24 -11.06 9.44
N LEU A 121 -11.92 -10.41 10.57
CA LEU A 121 -12.52 -10.72 11.86
C LEU A 121 -14.02 -10.44 11.83
N PHE A 122 -14.44 -9.27 11.35
CA PHE A 122 -15.84 -8.89 11.22
C PHE A 122 -16.60 -9.83 10.28
N LEU A 123 -16.02 -10.19 9.14
CA LEU A 123 -16.62 -11.15 8.21
C LEU A 123 -16.78 -12.53 8.85
N SER A 124 -15.80 -12.98 9.62
CA SER A 124 -15.85 -14.28 10.28
C SER A 124 -16.90 -14.34 11.40
N GLU A 125 -17.21 -13.21 12.03
CA GLU A 125 -18.23 -13.13 13.10
C GLU A 125 -19.67 -13.07 12.57
N ILE A 126 -19.88 -12.35 11.45
CA ILE A 126 -21.23 -12.20 10.84
C ILE A 126 -21.60 -13.40 9.99
N ALA A 127 -20.61 -14.05 9.38
CA ALA A 127 -20.88 -15.15 8.45
C ALA A 127 -21.40 -16.38 9.15
N PRO A 128 -22.47 -17.03 8.62
CA PRO A 128 -22.87 -18.37 9.02
C PRO A 128 -21.70 -19.34 8.86
N THR A 129 -21.61 -20.32 9.75
CA THR A 129 -20.49 -21.29 9.81
C THR A 129 -20.19 -21.94 8.47
N ARG A 130 -21.23 -22.17 7.64
CA ARG A 130 -21.12 -22.84 6.35
C ARG A 130 -20.39 -22.06 5.27
N ILE A 131 -20.44 -20.72 5.31
CA ILE A 131 -19.87 -19.84 4.25
C ILE A 131 -18.75 -18.93 4.77
N ARG A 132 -18.36 -19.05 6.04
CA ARG A 132 -17.35 -18.21 6.71
C ARG A 132 -16.01 -18.19 5.95
N GLY A 133 -15.53 -19.37 5.52
CA GLY A 133 -14.30 -19.47 4.72
C GLY A 133 -14.43 -18.81 3.36
N GLY A 134 -15.57 -18.97 2.69
CA GLY A 134 -15.83 -18.34 1.39
C GLY A 134 -15.80 -16.82 1.44
N LEU A 135 -16.36 -16.20 2.50
CA LEU A 135 -16.34 -14.75 2.67
C LEU A 135 -14.93 -14.19 2.90
N ASN A 136 -14.07 -14.91 3.63
CA ASN A 136 -12.68 -14.51 3.79
C ASN A 136 -11.90 -14.62 2.47
N ILE A 137 -12.18 -15.63 1.65
CA ILE A 137 -11.59 -15.76 0.32
C ILE A 137 -12.08 -14.63 -0.60
N LEU A 138 -13.35 -14.23 -0.53
CA LEU A 138 -13.88 -13.08 -1.27
C LEU A 138 -13.16 -11.77 -0.92
N PHE A 139 -12.79 -11.56 0.33
CA PHE A 139 -11.96 -10.42 0.71
C PHE A 139 -10.62 -10.42 -0.03
N GLN A 140 -9.94 -11.56 -0.04
CA GLN A 140 -8.66 -11.70 -0.74
C GLN A 140 -8.83 -11.54 -2.27
N LEU A 141 -9.90 -12.05 -2.84
CA LEU A 141 -10.23 -11.88 -4.25
C LEU A 141 -10.41 -10.40 -4.63
N ASN A 142 -11.10 -9.62 -3.79
CA ASN A 142 -11.24 -8.17 -4.00
C ASN A 142 -9.91 -7.44 -3.97
N VAL A 143 -8.95 -7.88 -3.14
CA VAL A 143 -7.59 -7.33 -3.11
C VAL A 143 -6.87 -7.61 -4.44
N THR A 144 -6.93 -8.84 -4.93
CA THR A 144 -6.28 -9.21 -6.20
C THR A 144 -6.89 -8.51 -7.41
N ILE A 145 -8.20 -8.34 -7.45
CA ILE A 145 -8.88 -7.54 -8.47
C ILE A 145 -8.39 -6.08 -8.43
N GLY A 146 -8.24 -5.50 -7.23
CA GLY A 146 -7.69 -4.16 -7.07
C GLY A 146 -6.26 -4.01 -7.64
N ILE A 147 -5.40 -5.00 -7.41
CA ILE A 147 -4.05 -5.05 -7.96
C ILE A 147 -4.08 -5.13 -9.50
N LEU A 148 -4.98 -5.95 -10.05
CA LEU A 148 -5.14 -6.07 -11.50
C LEU A 148 -5.55 -4.75 -12.14
N PHE A 149 -6.53 -4.05 -11.58
CA PHE A 149 -6.92 -2.72 -12.05
C PHE A 149 -5.78 -1.70 -11.95
N ALA A 150 -5.03 -1.71 -10.86
CA ALA A 150 -3.87 -0.83 -10.69
C ALA A 150 -2.81 -1.07 -11.78
N ASN A 151 -2.51 -2.33 -12.09
CA ASN A 151 -1.55 -2.67 -13.13
C ASN A 151 -2.04 -2.25 -14.52
N LEU A 152 -3.35 -2.37 -14.80
CA LEU A 152 -3.93 -1.90 -16.06
C LEU A 152 -3.81 -0.37 -16.20
N VAL A 153 -4.09 0.37 -15.13
CA VAL A 153 -3.92 1.84 -15.10
C VAL A 153 -2.45 2.22 -15.29
N ASN A 154 -1.54 1.55 -14.59
CA ASN A 154 -0.10 1.78 -14.73
C ASN A 154 0.38 1.52 -16.17
N TYR A 155 -0.11 0.45 -16.80
CA TYR A 155 0.20 0.15 -18.19
C TYR A 155 -0.34 1.23 -19.15
N GLY A 156 -1.55 1.73 -18.90
CA GLY A 156 -2.15 2.80 -19.68
C GLY A 156 -1.45 4.15 -19.53
N THR A 157 -0.90 4.45 -18.36
CA THR A 157 -0.20 5.72 -18.06
C THR A 157 1.29 5.67 -18.44
N ALA A 158 1.88 4.49 -18.54
CA ALA A 158 3.27 4.32 -18.95
C ALA A 158 3.49 4.47 -20.47
N LYS A 159 2.41 4.65 -21.23
CA LYS A 159 2.44 4.84 -22.69
C LYS A 159 2.35 6.31 -23.08
#